data_434dc3ad4754de68ff5d20a25901290e
#
_entry.id   434dc3ad4754de68ff5d20a25901290e
#
_cell.length_a   1.000
_cell.length_b   1.000
_cell.length_c   1.000
_cell.angle_alpha   90.00
_cell.angle_beta   90.00
_cell.angle_gamma   90.00
#
_symmetry.space_group_name_H-M   'P 1'
#
loop_
_entity.id
_entity.type
_entity.pdbx_description
1 polymer ?
#
loop_
_entity_poly.entity_id
_entity_poly.type
_entity_poly.pdbx_seq_one_letter_code
_entity_poly.pdbx_strand_id
1 'polypeptide(L)'
;KGNYTYQEVNTLDVSLNKVYSVRLDKDTTVTIIPQLSQSLQENEDNLEYTWLHSTTNHNFYGHGKFDTVGLEQNLNFHIDPEAKNLAYAHYFRLNVYDRITDIEYPVNTTIELIKPYVGSWMILHRKNGQTELGSVEYIGGDIVVQEDAYYEETGKRFTGKPQALMSYTTSCKYYGTGSGWNMFTVITDDPVESGVYCQWKHFEKKDSLTRMVAPLAQNSFDFQHITLADGDGTASALLLSGGMLYQSPRAGKIYEPAADLEGEVNITLASKISNNALLYDEAGHRFAFYYNTSDGLGVKKYDPLYFSESEENTNLIKAIPTRDGNVSAVNPNKLPEDQKVLYLGTGYQYASAWTSVYAYALAKNDTRCFVYEFNPRGFNYSDNASFNGYYTINIPQGLDESAVFASTPPYSGLLFYASGNTVYRLDFKQAGGKATAIYTHAGGKAVKMKFAKRYLSSSNAFDAYEFDVQYSLGIGFDMGNGKGDFVILNLSSTGSVGGDSEHYPAKQVYTDFGEITDFVFI
;
A
#
# COMPACT_ATOMS: atom_id res chain seq x y z
N LYS A 1 -63.94 31.47 17.67
CA LYS A 1 -62.60 31.41 17.04
C LYS A 1 -61.70 32.22 17.94
N GLY A 2 -60.77 31.54 18.68
CA GLY A 2 -59.79 32.25 19.50
C GLY A 2 -58.75 32.90 18.59
N ASN A 3 -58.45 34.15 18.86
CA ASN A 3 -57.27 34.82 18.29
C ASN A 3 -56.04 34.23 19.00
N TYR A 4 -55.37 33.28 18.37
CA TYR A 4 -54.05 32.84 18.82
C TYR A 4 -53.02 33.79 18.19
N THR A 5 -52.32 34.53 19.04
CA THR A 5 -51.13 35.26 18.65
C THR A 5 -49.97 34.25 18.68
N TYR A 6 -49.51 33.84 17.53
CA TYR A 6 -48.30 33.02 17.46
C TYR A 6 -47.14 33.94 17.81
N GLN A 7 -46.44 33.62 18.86
CA GLN A 7 -45.11 34.19 19.13
C GLN A 7 -44.10 33.41 18.28
N GLU A 8 -43.33 34.12 17.51
CA GLU A 8 -42.15 33.52 16.85
C GLU A 8 -41.17 33.13 17.93
N VAL A 9 -40.66 31.90 17.88
CA VAL A 9 -39.67 31.38 18.80
C VAL A 9 -38.31 31.52 18.11
N ASN A 10 -37.31 32.00 18.84
CA ASN A 10 -35.93 32.01 18.35
C ASN A 10 -35.51 30.59 18.01
N THR A 11 -35.02 30.37 16.82
CA THR A 11 -34.44 29.10 16.40
C THR A 11 -32.93 29.29 16.23
N LEU A 12 -32.17 28.39 16.77
CA LEU A 12 -30.70 28.35 16.68
C LEU A 12 -30.28 27.21 15.74
N ASP A 13 -29.49 27.55 14.76
CA ASP A 13 -28.79 26.58 13.92
C ASP A 13 -27.31 26.53 14.35
N VAL A 14 -26.84 25.34 14.68
CA VAL A 14 -25.48 25.08 15.14
C VAL A 14 -24.84 24.03 14.24
N SER A 15 -23.71 24.34 13.66
CA SER A 15 -22.97 23.38 12.82
C SER A 15 -21.49 23.32 13.16
N LEU A 16 -20.93 22.14 13.00
CA LEU A 16 -19.51 21.81 13.15
C LEU A 16 -19.05 20.96 11.96
N ASN A 17 -17.77 21.02 11.64
CA ASN A 17 -17.18 19.97 10.81
C ASN A 17 -17.36 18.62 11.50
N LYS A 18 -17.73 17.59 10.74
CA LYS A 18 -17.97 16.26 11.31
C LYS A 18 -16.71 15.63 11.89
N VAL A 19 -15.58 15.86 11.22
CA VAL A 19 -14.27 15.29 11.60
C VAL A 19 -13.18 16.33 11.38
N TYR A 20 -12.26 16.41 12.34
CA TYR A 20 -10.98 17.12 12.24
C TYR A 20 -9.87 16.07 12.22
N SER A 21 -9.09 16.04 11.15
CA SER A 21 -7.97 15.12 11.02
C SER A 21 -6.67 15.81 11.44
N VAL A 22 -5.92 15.19 12.34
CA VAL A 22 -4.68 15.74 12.89
C VAL A 22 -3.56 14.73 12.79
N ARG A 23 -2.40 15.15 12.30
CA ARG A 23 -1.21 14.28 12.27
C ARG A 23 -0.69 14.03 13.66
N LEU A 24 -0.43 12.76 13.94
CA LEU A 24 -0.01 12.27 15.26
C LEU A 24 1.44 12.59 15.62
N ASP A 25 2.26 12.99 14.66
CA ASP A 25 3.69 13.27 14.85
C ASP A 25 3.99 14.69 15.33
N LYS A 26 2.96 15.53 15.48
CA LYS A 26 3.14 16.93 15.86
C LYS A 26 2.35 17.27 17.12
N ASP A 27 3.01 17.92 18.05
CA ASP A 27 2.36 18.62 19.14
C ASP A 27 1.44 19.70 18.55
N THR A 28 0.15 19.55 18.73
CA THR A 28 -0.84 20.37 18.00
C THR A 28 -2.00 20.74 18.90
N THR A 29 -2.46 21.98 18.77
CA THR A 29 -3.72 22.43 19.36
C THR A 29 -4.76 22.59 18.25
N VAL A 30 -5.84 21.82 18.33
CA VAL A 30 -6.98 21.93 17.43
C VAL A 30 -7.95 22.96 17.97
N THR A 31 -8.23 23.98 17.17
CA THR A 31 -9.28 24.96 17.50
C THR A 31 -10.55 24.59 16.75
N ILE A 32 -11.62 24.28 17.49
CA ILE A 32 -12.94 23.97 16.95
C ILE A 32 -13.82 25.21 17.11
N ILE A 33 -14.31 25.73 16.00
CA ILE A 33 -15.14 26.92 15.94
C ILE A 33 -16.52 26.54 15.42
N PRO A 34 -17.58 26.59 16.23
CA PRO A 34 -18.94 26.34 15.75
C PRO A 34 -19.43 27.50 14.88
N GLN A 35 -20.21 27.16 13.85
CA GLN A 35 -20.97 28.16 13.11
C GLN A 35 -22.36 28.23 13.72
N LEU A 36 -22.77 29.44 14.07
CA LEU A 36 -24.03 29.72 14.74
C LEU A 36 -24.85 30.70 13.95
N SER A 37 -26.16 30.50 13.88
CA SER A 37 -27.09 31.48 13.41
C SER A 37 -28.42 31.44 14.17
N GLN A 38 -28.97 32.57 14.51
CA GLN A 38 -30.23 32.72 15.23
C GLN A 38 -31.27 33.45 14.37
N SER A 39 -32.53 33.03 14.46
CA SER A 39 -33.59 33.62 13.65
C SER A 39 -34.08 35.00 14.14
N LEU A 40 -33.99 35.25 15.46
CA LEU A 40 -34.54 36.44 16.10
C LEU A 40 -33.52 37.27 16.89
N GLN A 41 -32.32 36.78 17.06
CA GLN A 41 -31.25 37.44 17.82
C GLN A 41 -30.09 37.77 16.89
N GLU A 42 -29.54 39.00 17.02
CA GLU A 42 -28.35 39.42 16.25
C GLU A 42 -27.03 39.14 16.98
N ASN A 43 -27.08 38.85 18.28
CA ASN A 43 -25.91 38.54 19.10
C ASN A 43 -26.08 37.19 19.83
N GLU A 44 -25.05 36.74 20.48
CA GLU A 44 -24.97 35.46 21.18
C GLU A 44 -25.05 35.59 22.70
N ASP A 45 -25.42 36.76 23.23
CA ASP A 45 -25.44 37.03 24.69
C ASP A 45 -26.40 36.12 25.46
N ASN A 46 -27.36 35.49 24.76
CA ASN A 46 -28.31 34.52 25.32
C ASN A 46 -27.79 33.11 25.36
N LEU A 47 -26.64 32.81 24.74
CA LEU A 47 -26.13 31.45 24.58
C LEU A 47 -25.11 31.07 25.65
N GLU A 48 -25.19 29.86 26.13
CA GLU A 48 -24.20 29.21 27.00
C GLU A 48 -23.66 27.96 26.32
N TYR A 49 -22.37 27.70 26.49
CA TYR A 49 -21.67 26.64 25.80
C TYR A 49 -21.13 25.60 26.80
N THR A 50 -21.25 24.33 26.44
CA THR A 50 -20.64 23.24 27.20
C THR A 50 -20.05 22.21 26.27
N TRP A 51 -18.74 22.09 26.29
CA TRP A 51 -18.03 21.06 25.54
C TRP A 51 -17.81 19.81 26.39
N LEU A 52 -18.26 18.70 25.88
CA LEU A 52 -18.11 17.38 26.45
C LEU A 52 -17.17 16.53 25.60
N HIS A 53 -16.30 15.75 26.23
CA HIS A 53 -15.27 14.94 25.59
C HIS A 53 -15.30 13.49 26.05
N SER A 54 -15.06 12.54 25.14
CA SER A 54 -14.84 11.14 25.42
C SER A 54 -13.81 10.55 24.46
N THR A 55 -13.06 9.54 24.90
CA THR A 55 -12.13 8.77 24.06
C THR A 55 -12.72 7.46 23.55
N THR A 56 -13.94 7.15 23.93
CA THR A 56 -14.65 5.95 23.48
C THR A 56 -15.83 6.36 22.62
N ASN A 57 -15.97 5.69 21.47
CA ASN A 57 -17.14 5.85 20.61
C ASN A 57 -18.34 5.17 21.27
N HIS A 58 -18.89 5.83 22.27
CA HIS A 58 -20.21 5.48 22.72
C HIS A 58 -21.19 6.21 21.81
N ASN A 59 -22.06 5.45 21.13
CA ASN A 59 -23.25 6.05 20.54
C ASN A 59 -23.75 7.11 21.51
N PHE A 60 -23.81 8.36 21.08
CA PHE A 60 -24.18 9.52 21.90
C PHE A 60 -25.53 9.36 22.65
N TYR A 61 -26.13 8.20 22.58
CA TYR A 61 -27.41 7.82 23.18
C TYR A 61 -27.31 6.89 24.39
N GLY A 62 -26.12 6.48 24.82
CA GLY A 62 -26.00 5.54 25.95
C GLY A 62 -24.74 5.74 26.81
N HIS A 63 -24.92 5.94 28.06
CA HIS A 63 -24.08 5.71 29.25
C HIS A 63 -22.54 5.86 29.16
N GLY A 64 -22.00 6.64 28.24
CA GLY A 64 -20.58 7.02 28.22
C GLY A 64 -20.28 8.08 29.28
N LYS A 65 -19.13 7.99 29.92
CA LYS A 65 -18.62 9.11 30.71
C LYS A 65 -18.06 10.14 29.76
N PHE A 66 -18.66 11.30 29.78
CA PHE A 66 -18.13 12.50 29.14
C PHE A 66 -17.56 13.42 30.22
N ASP A 67 -16.40 13.95 29.96
CA ASP A 67 -15.79 14.97 30.79
C ASP A 67 -16.05 16.35 30.18
N THR A 68 -16.38 17.35 31.00
CA THR A 68 -16.48 18.73 30.53
C THR A 68 -15.08 19.28 30.30
N VAL A 69 -14.82 19.75 29.07
CA VAL A 69 -13.50 20.25 28.65
C VAL A 69 -13.47 21.72 28.25
N GLY A 70 -14.61 22.38 28.17
CA GLY A 70 -14.71 23.80 27.86
C GLY A 70 -16.10 24.38 28.10
N LEU A 71 -16.16 25.67 28.36
CA LEU A 71 -17.40 26.45 28.55
C LEU A 71 -17.46 27.67 27.64
N GLU A 72 -16.46 27.83 26.78
CA GLU A 72 -16.41 28.89 25.77
C GLU A 72 -17.00 28.43 24.45
N GLN A 73 -17.37 29.37 23.59
CA GLN A 73 -17.88 29.05 22.24
C GLN A 73 -16.88 28.19 21.46
N ASN A 74 -15.63 28.59 21.43
CA ASN A 74 -14.57 27.86 20.73
C ASN A 74 -13.88 26.89 21.69
N LEU A 75 -13.57 25.71 21.18
CA LEU A 75 -12.75 24.75 21.93
C LEU A 75 -11.33 24.74 21.39
N ASN A 76 -10.35 24.92 22.26
CA ASN A 76 -8.95 24.65 21.99
C ASN A 76 -8.55 23.36 22.66
N PHE A 77 -8.32 22.31 21.87
CA PHE A 77 -7.98 20.98 22.36
C PHE A 77 -6.54 20.64 21.99
N HIS A 78 -5.72 20.44 23.03
CA HIS A 78 -4.30 20.12 22.87
C HIS A 78 -4.09 18.63 22.75
N ILE A 79 -3.27 18.22 21.78
CA ILE A 79 -2.88 16.83 21.50
C ILE A 79 -1.38 16.72 21.67
N ASP A 80 -0.98 15.95 22.68
CA ASP A 80 0.41 15.57 22.91
C ASP A 80 0.65 14.18 22.29
N PRO A 81 1.46 14.06 21.22
CA PRO A 81 1.74 12.79 20.55
C PRO A 81 2.51 11.80 21.43
N GLU A 82 3.20 12.28 22.46
CA GLU A 82 3.96 11.46 23.40
C GLU A 82 3.16 11.02 24.64
N ALA A 83 1.87 11.34 24.68
CA ALA A 83 1.02 10.98 25.82
C ALA A 83 0.95 9.46 26.00
N LYS A 84 1.14 9.00 27.25
CA LYS A 84 1.25 7.58 27.61
C LYS A 84 0.03 6.73 27.21
N ASN A 85 -1.16 7.33 27.17
CA ASN A 85 -2.43 6.65 26.85
C ASN A 85 -3.15 7.41 25.73
N LEU A 86 -2.45 7.67 24.63
CA LEU A 86 -2.98 8.42 23.52
C LEU A 86 -4.16 7.68 22.88
N ALA A 87 -5.32 8.32 22.85
CA ALA A 87 -6.46 7.83 22.08
C ALA A 87 -6.35 8.30 20.63
N TYR A 88 -6.66 7.41 19.69
CA TYR A 88 -6.61 7.74 18.25
C TYR A 88 -7.84 8.50 17.75
N ALA A 89 -8.90 8.55 18.55
CA ALA A 89 -10.09 9.33 18.27
C ALA A 89 -10.58 9.99 19.54
N HIS A 90 -10.97 11.24 19.41
CA HIS A 90 -11.55 12.05 20.47
C HIS A 90 -12.93 12.50 20.01
N TYR A 91 -13.95 12.16 20.77
CA TYR A 91 -15.34 12.46 20.46
C TYR A 91 -15.80 13.65 21.30
N PHE A 92 -16.36 14.65 20.64
CA PHE A 92 -16.84 15.86 21.28
C PHE A 92 -18.31 16.06 21.02
N ARG A 93 -18.99 16.59 22.05
CA ARG A 93 -20.33 17.16 21.95
C ARG A 93 -20.28 18.58 22.43
N LEU A 94 -20.75 19.51 21.61
CA LEU A 94 -21.07 20.87 22.01
C LEU A 94 -22.55 20.92 22.32
N ASN A 95 -22.91 21.29 23.54
CA ASN A 95 -24.25 21.67 23.92
C ASN A 95 -24.31 23.19 23.96
N VAL A 96 -25.18 23.78 23.13
CA VAL A 96 -25.47 25.21 23.14
C VAL A 96 -26.83 25.42 23.77
N TYR A 97 -26.88 26.06 24.91
CA TYR A 97 -28.09 26.33 25.64
C TYR A 97 -28.56 27.76 25.39
N ASP A 98 -29.78 27.92 24.90
CA ASP A 98 -30.41 29.22 24.71
C ASP A 98 -31.26 29.57 25.94
N ARG A 99 -30.80 30.56 26.73
CA ARG A 99 -31.48 31.02 27.96
C ARG A 99 -32.85 31.68 27.70
N ILE A 100 -33.13 32.13 26.48
CA ILE A 100 -34.41 32.76 26.14
C ILE A 100 -35.49 31.70 25.91
N THR A 101 -35.12 30.63 25.19
CA THR A 101 -36.05 29.57 24.84
C THR A 101 -36.04 28.39 25.79
N ASP A 102 -35.05 28.30 26.67
CA ASP A 102 -34.79 27.16 27.56
C ASP A 102 -34.58 25.85 26.80
N ILE A 103 -33.91 25.95 25.62
CA ILE A 103 -33.64 24.81 24.73
C ILE A 103 -32.14 24.59 24.61
N GLU A 104 -31.74 23.33 24.67
CA GLU A 104 -30.36 22.90 24.42
C GLU A 104 -30.23 22.30 23.01
N TYR A 105 -29.18 22.70 22.27
CA TYR A 105 -28.87 22.27 20.91
C TYR A 105 -27.55 21.49 20.90
N PRO A 106 -27.61 20.15 20.89
CA PRO A 106 -26.41 19.33 20.86
C PRO A 106 -25.88 19.13 19.45
N VAL A 107 -24.55 19.32 19.26
CA VAL A 107 -23.85 19.06 18.00
C VAL A 107 -22.59 18.23 18.29
N ASN A 108 -22.31 17.28 17.44
CA ASN A 108 -21.20 16.34 17.62
C ASN A 108 -20.10 16.57 16.59
N THR A 109 -18.85 16.34 17.01
CA THR A 109 -17.68 16.30 16.15
C THR A 109 -16.65 15.30 16.68
N THR A 110 -15.70 14.94 15.84
CA THR A 110 -14.62 14.02 16.19
C THR A 110 -13.28 14.62 15.77
N ILE A 111 -12.26 14.49 16.61
CA ILE A 111 -10.86 14.65 16.20
C ILE A 111 -10.30 13.24 16.00
N GLU A 112 -9.81 12.96 14.80
CA GLU A 112 -9.12 11.72 14.45
C GLU A 112 -7.63 11.98 14.31
N LEU A 113 -6.84 11.15 15.00
CA LEU A 113 -5.39 11.21 14.89
C LEU A 113 -4.93 10.33 13.74
N ILE A 114 -4.34 10.95 12.74
CA ILE A 114 -3.82 10.30 11.55
C ILE A 114 -2.35 9.98 11.75
N LYS A 115 -1.99 8.73 11.54
CA LYS A 115 -0.59 8.33 11.49
C LYS A 115 0.09 8.99 10.29
N PRO A 116 1.30 9.54 10.45
CA PRO A 116 2.02 10.18 9.35
C PRO A 116 2.14 9.23 8.16
N TYR A 117 1.93 9.76 6.97
CA TYR A 117 2.06 9.07 5.68
C TYR A 117 1.12 7.88 5.43
N VAL A 118 0.23 7.52 6.36
CA VAL A 118 -0.76 6.45 6.13
C VAL A 118 -1.82 6.93 5.12
N GLY A 119 -2.12 6.08 4.13
CA GLY A 119 -2.98 6.46 3.01
C GLY A 119 -2.29 7.36 1.98
N SER A 120 -0.96 7.31 1.89
CA SER A 120 -0.15 8.20 1.07
C SER A 120 0.75 7.43 0.12
N TRP A 121 1.15 8.08 -0.96
CA TRP A 121 2.23 7.62 -1.80
C TRP A 121 3.57 8.14 -1.28
N MET A 122 4.53 7.25 -1.09
CA MET A 122 5.91 7.60 -0.82
C MET A 122 6.75 7.36 -2.07
N ILE A 123 7.55 8.34 -2.45
CA ILE A 123 8.28 8.37 -3.72
C ILE A 123 9.78 8.46 -3.45
N LEU A 124 10.52 7.42 -3.84
CA LEU A 124 11.98 7.40 -3.79
C LEU A 124 12.53 7.91 -5.12
N HIS A 125 13.25 9.01 -5.08
CA HIS A 125 13.76 9.66 -6.28
C HIS A 125 15.15 10.27 -6.07
N ARG A 126 15.77 10.71 -7.15
CA ARG A 126 17.07 11.39 -7.12
C ARG A 126 16.95 12.78 -7.71
N LYS A 127 17.22 13.80 -6.88
CA LYS A 127 17.16 15.20 -7.28
C LYS A 127 18.50 15.88 -6.97
N ASN A 128 19.07 16.57 -7.96
CA ASN A 128 20.37 17.25 -7.82
C ASN A 128 21.49 16.34 -7.29
N GLY A 129 21.49 15.06 -7.69
CA GLY A 129 22.48 14.08 -7.25
C GLY A 129 22.24 13.50 -5.85
N GLN A 130 21.21 13.92 -5.14
CA GLN A 130 20.84 13.43 -3.81
C GLN A 130 19.67 12.45 -3.89
N THR A 131 19.69 11.42 -3.05
CA THR A 131 18.56 10.51 -2.86
C THR A 131 17.60 11.10 -1.86
N GLU A 132 16.36 11.24 -2.28
CA GLU A 132 15.28 11.86 -1.53
C GLU A 132 14.06 10.92 -1.45
N LEU A 133 13.27 11.06 -0.37
CA LEU A 133 12.01 10.35 -0.17
C LEU A 133 10.91 11.39 -0.03
N GLY A 134 10.13 11.56 -1.09
CA GLY A 134 8.99 12.45 -1.10
C GLY A 134 7.68 11.77 -0.75
N SER A 135 6.62 12.55 -0.61
CA SER A 135 5.28 12.05 -0.34
C SER A 135 4.18 12.82 -1.06
N VAL A 136 3.09 12.12 -1.35
CA VAL A 136 1.80 12.69 -1.71
C VAL A 136 0.77 12.19 -0.71
N GLU A 137 0.31 13.06 0.16
CA GLU A 137 -0.56 12.73 1.28
C GLU A 137 -1.95 13.36 1.11
N TYR A 138 -2.97 12.67 1.64
CA TYR A 138 -4.31 13.21 1.80
C TYR A 138 -4.54 13.47 3.29
N ILE A 139 -4.65 14.74 3.66
CA ILE A 139 -4.83 15.15 5.05
C ILE A 139 -6.05 16.06 5.14
N GLY A 140 -7.11 15.59 5.82
CA GLY A 140 -8.30 16.41 6.06
C GLY A 140 -9.03 16.89 4.79
N GLY A 141 -8.90 16.16 3.68
CA GLY A 141 -9.46 16.53 2.38
C GLY A 141 -8.49 17.32 1.48
N ASP A 142 -7.35 17.74 2.01
CA ASP A 142 -6.31 18.43 1.25
C ASP A 142 -5.24 17.46 0.76
N ILE A 143 -4.63 17.80 -0.38
CA ILE A 143 -3.47 17.09 -0.90
C ILE A 143 -2.23 17.85 -0.50
N VAL A 144 -1.35 17.18 0.24
CA VAL A 144 -0.04 17.71 0.67
C VAL A 144 1.05 16.97 -0.08
N VAL A 145 1.88 17.70 -0.80
CA VAL A 145 3.03 17.17 -1.54
C VAL A 145 4.31 17.66 -0.87
N GLN A 146 5.17 16.73 -0.53
CA GLN A 146 6.52 17.01 -0.04
C GLN A 146 7.52 16.35 -0.98
N GLU A 147 8.46 17.12 -1.53
CA GLU A 147 9.48 16.57 -2.41
C GLU A 147 10.49 15.73 -1.65
N ASP A 148 10.78 16.10 -0.40
CA ASP A 148 11.72 15.39 0.47
C ASP A 148 11.21 15.34 1.91
N ALA A 149 10.20 14.48 2.12
CA ALA A 149 9.59 14.27 3.43
C ALA A 149 10.61 13.78 4.48
N TYR A 150 11.60 12.98 4.06
CA TYR A 150 12.66 12.52 4.96
C TYR A 150 13.56 13.68 5.44
N TYR A 151 13.93 14.58 4.55
CA TYR A 151 14.74 15.76 4.93
C TYR A 151 13.95 16.74 5.78
N GLU A 152 12.70 16.98 5.43
CA GLU A 152 11.82 17.88 6.21
C GLU A 152 11.68 17.42 7.68
N GLU A 153 11.60 16.10 7.89
CA GLU A 153 11.44 15.54 9.23
C GLU A 153 12.77 15.38 9.98
N THR A 154 13.87 15.06 9.28
CA THR A 154 15.13 14.63 9.94
C THR A 154 16.28 15.60 9.78
N GLY A 155 16.20 16.52 8.83
CA GLY A 155 17.33 17.34 8.39
C GLY A 155 18.45 16.56 7.70
N LYS A 156 18.20 15.30 7.30
CA LYS A 156 19.18 14.39 6.68
C LYS A 156 18.70 13.93 5.31
N ARG A 157 19.63 13.54 4.45
CA ARG A 157 19.36 12.89 3.17
C ARG A 157 19.98 11.51 3.15
N PHE A 158 19.39 10.62 2.36
CA PHE A 158 19.94 9.29 2.14
C PHE A 158 21.25 9.37 1.36
N THR A 159 22.23 8.55 1.74
CA THR A 159 23.45 8.35 0.96
C THR A 159 23.25 7.24 -0.07
N GLY A 160 24.08 7.27 -1.12
CA GLY A 160 23.99 6.32 -2.24
C GLY A 160 22.90 6.67 -3.26
N LYS A 161 22.86 5.90 -4.34
CA LYS A 161 21.84 6.01 -5.38
C LYS A 161 20.60 5.18 -5.00
N PRO A 162 19.40 5.68 -5.24
CA PRO A 162 18.20 4.94 -4.91
C PRO A 162 18.06 3.69 -5.78
N GLN A 163 17.61 2.57 -5.20
CA GLN A 163 17.36 1.31 -5.90
C GLN A 163 15.91 0.85 -5.75
N ALA A 164 15.39 0.80 -4.53
CA ALA A 164 14.06 0.27 -4.28
C ALA A 164 13.46 0.82 -2.98
N LEU A 165 12.13 0.80 -2.93
CA LEU A 165 11.34 1.19 -1.77
C LEU A 165 10.27 0.13 -1.50
N MET A 166 10.21 -0.37 -0.28
CA MET A 166 9.21 -1.33 0.16
C MET A 166 8.55 -0.86 1.44
N SER A 167 7.24 -1.02 1.53
CA SER A 167 6.52 -0.91 2.80
C SER A 167 5.98 -2.27 3.21
N TYR A 168 5.90 -2.50 4.50
CA TYR A 168 5.25 -3.68 5.05
C TYR A 168 4.68 -3.37 6.43
N THR A 169 3.54 -3.97 6.70
CA THR A 169 2.93 -3.90 8.02
C THR A 169 3.50 -5.01 8.88
N THR A 170 4.14 -4.66 9.96
CA THR A 170 4.67 -5.64 10.89
C THR A 170 4.16 -5.39 12.29
N SER A 171 3.96 -6.46 13.04
CA SER A 171 3.86 -6.37 14.49
C SER A 171 5.26 -6.09 15.03
N CYS A 172 5.60 -4.83 15.18
CA CYS A 172 6.95 -4.38 15.53
C CYS A 172 7.38 -4.67 16.97
N LYS A 173 6.97 -5.79 17.55
CA LYS A 173 7.49 -6.23 18.85
C LYS A 173 9.02 -6.25 18.89
N TYR A 174 9.66 -6.48 17.74
CA TYR A 174 11.13 -6.52 17.64
C TYR A 174 11.79 -5.15 17.71
N TYR A 175 11.08 -4.08 17.40
CA TYR A 175 11.62 -2.71 17.41
C TYR A 175 11.04 -1.86 18.55
N GLY A 176 10.37 -2.49 19.52
CA GLY A 176 9.84 -1.81 20.69
C GLY A 176 8.61 -0.92 20.42
N THR A 177 8.03 -1.02 19.23
CA THR A 177 6.80 -0.33 18.88
C THR A 177 5.62 -1.29 18.96
N GLY A 178 4.47 -0.82 19.38
CA GLY A 178 3.26 -1.62 19.46
C GLY A 178 2.84 -2.22 18.11
N SER A 179 1.87 -3.11 18.12
CA SER A 179 1.35 -3.77 16.91
C SER A 179 0.78 -2.76 15.91
N GLY A 180 1.04 -2.99 14.62
CA GLY A 180 0.33 -2.31 13.54
C GLY A 180 0.99 -1.04 12.98
N TRP A 181 2.29 -0.88 13.08
CA TRP A 181 3.04 0.21 12.46
C TRP A 181 3.58 -0.19 11.09
N ASN A 182 3.42 0.69 10.11
CA ASN A 182 4.06 0.53 8.82
C ASN A 182 5.54 0.89 8.91
N MET A 183 6.37 0.07 8.31
CA MET A 183 7.80 0.28 8.21
C MET A 183 8.18 0.44 6.74
N PHE A 184 9.21 1.22 6.49
CA PHE A 184 9.84 1.29 5.17
C PHE A 184 11.15 0.53 5.16
N THR A 185 11.42 -0.15 4.07
CA THR A 185 12.78 -0.46 3.70
C THR A 185 13.17 0.43 2.53
N VAL A 186 14.12 1.29 2.77
CA VAL A 186 14.76 2.11 1.73
C VAL A 186 16.04 1.40 1.32
N ILE A 187 16.21 1.19 0.03
CA ILE A 187 17.38 0.53 -0.54
C ILE A 187 18.09 1.50 -1.47
N THR A 188 19.37 1.73 -1.18
CA THR A 188 20.31 2.50 -2.01
C THR A 188 21.52 1.62 -2.35
N ASP A 189 22.44 2.10 -3.18
CA ASP A 189 23.72 1.42 -3.42
C ASP A 189 24.73 1.62 -2.27
N ASP A 190 24.33 2.32 -1.19
CA ASP A 190 25.04 2.34 0.08
C ASP A 190 24.41 1.32 1.04
N PRO A 191 25.06 0.18 1.28
CA PRO A 191 24.48 -0.88 2.10
C PRO A 191 24.37 -0.51 3.59
N VAL A 192 25.12 0.48 4.05
CA VAL A 192 25.02 0.98 5.43
C VAL A 192 23.79 1.88 5.56
N GLU A 193 23.48 2.68 4.55
CA GLU A 193 22.29 3.53 4.53
C GLU A 193 21.03 2.69 4.32
N SER A 194 21.09 1.71 3.42
CA SER A 194 19.97 0.81 3.16
C SER A 194 19.51 0.12 4.46
N GLY A 195 18.20 0.11 4.67
CA GLY A 195 17.67 -0.49 5.89
C GLY A 195 16.21 -0.18 6.15
N VAL A 196 15.80 -0.44 7.39
CA VAL A 196 14.42 -0.27 7.86
C VAL A 196 14.26 1.01 8.63
N TYR A 197 13.24 1.77 8.26
CA TYR A 197 12.89 3.06 8.84
C TYR A 197 11.46 3.01 9.39
N CYS A 198 11.26 3.62 10.55
CA CYS A 198 9.94 3.74 11.16
C CYS A 198 9.34 5.12 10.83
N GLN A 199 8.32 5.14 9.99
CA GLN A 199 7.66 6.39 9.59
C GLN A 199 7.08 7.18 10.77
N TRP A 200 6.56 6.47 11.72
CA TRP A 200 5.86 7.01 12.88
C TRP A 200 6.76 7.78 13.84
N LYS A 201 8.05 7.47 13.89
CA LYS A 201 9.05 8.16 14.72
C LYS A 201 10.01 8.96 13.85
N HIS A 202 9.49 9.91 13.11
CA HIS A 202 10.30 10.83 12.28
C HIS A 202 11.34 10.08 11.44
N PHE A 203 10.92 8.98 10.79
CA PHE A 203 11.81 8.11 10.00
C PHE A 203 13.03 7.58 10.77
N GLU A 204 12.89 7.33 12.07
CA GLU A 204 13.99 6.73 12.83
C GLU A 204 14.46 5.44 12.18
N LYS A 205 15.76 5.36 11.86
CA LYS A 205 16.35 4.15 11.32
C LYS A 205 16.42 3.08 12.39
N LYS A 206 15.83 1.92 12.14
CA LYS A 206 15.78 0.81 13.08
C LYS A 206 16.89 -0.21 12.85
N ASP A 207 17.24 -0.46 11.60
CA ASP A 207 18.34 -1.37 11.29
C ASP A 207 18.93 -1.10 9.90
N SER A 208 20.16 -1.56 9.66
CA SER A 208 20.82 -1.49 8.37
C SER A 208 20.75 -2.84 7.65
N LEU A 209 20.64 -2.81 6.32
CA LEU A 209 20.54 -4.01 5.51
C LEU A 209 21.75 -4.94 5.71
N THR A 210 22.96 -4.37 5.90
CA THR A 210 24.18 -5.12 6.22
C THR A 210 24.07 -5.98 7.49
N ARG A 211 23.27 -5.54 8.47
CA ARG A 211 23.00 -6.31 9.69
C ARG A 211 21.83 -7.26 9.53
N MET A 212 20.94 -6.98 8.58
CA MET A 212 19.74 -7.77 8.32
C MET A 212 20.01 -8.96 7.41
N VAL A 213 21.04 -8.94 6.58
CA VAL A 213 21.46 -10.11 5.78
C VAL A 213 22.22 -11.07 6.68
N ALA A 214 21.83 -12.35 6.68
CA ALA A 214 22.46 -13.38 7.49
C ALA A 214 23.98 -13.45 7.23
N PRO A 215 24.84 -13.60 8.24
CA PRO A 215 26.29 -13.53 8.08
C PRO A 215 26.83 -14.50 7.03
N LEU A 216 26.29 -15.71 6.95
CA LEU A 216 26.69 -16.71 5.96
C LEU A 216 26.28 -16.36 4.52
N ALA A 217 25.29 -15.49 4.37
CA ALA A 217 24.77 -15.08 3.08
C ALA A 217 25.40 -13.78 2.55
N GLN A 218 26.15 -13.06 3.38
CA GLN A 218 26.70 -11.74 2.99
C GLN A 218 27.62 -11.79 1.78
N ASN A 219 28.35 -12.88 1.59
CA ASN A 219 29.26 -13.02 0.45
C ASN A 219 28.54 -13.26 -0.89
N SER A 220 27.32 -13.76 -0.86
CA SER A 220 26.49 -14.00 -2.04
C SER A 220 25.46 -12.91 -2.28
N PHE A 221 25.29 -11.98 -1.33
CA PHE A 221 24.36 -10.89 -1.43
C PHE A 221 25.00 -9.69 -2.15
N ASP A 222 24.47 -9.37 -3.33
CA ASP A 222 24.91 -8.21 -4.09
C ASP A 222 24.17 -6.95 -3.62
N PHE A 223 24.81 -6.18 -2.75
CA PHE A 223 24.26 -4.93 -2.21
C PHE A 223 24.11 -3.81 -3.26
N GLN A 224 24.74 -3.95 -4.43
CA GLN A 224 24.67 -2.96 -5.49
C GLN A 224 23.45 -3.14 -6.41
N HIS A 225 22.90 -4.37 -6.46
CA HIS A 225 21.81 -4.71 -7.36
C HIS A 225 20.75 -5.50 -6.60
N ILE A 226 19.81 -4.76 -6.02
CA ILE A 226 18.70 -5.34 -5.25
C ILE A 226 17.39 -4.96 -5.94
N THR A 227 16.54 -5.95 -6.17
CA THR A 227 15.16 -5.75 -6.59
C THR A 227 14.21 -6.36 -5.57
N LEU A 228 12.99 -5.84 -5.53
CA LEU A 228 11.94 -6.33 -4.67
C LEU A 228 11.02 -7.27 -5.44
N ALA A 229 10.51 -8.28 -4.75
CA ALA A 229 9.34 -8.95 -5.25
C ALA A 229 8.17 -7.95 -5.28
N ASP A 230 7.60 -7.71 -6.45
CA ASP A 230 6.39 -6.89 -6.57
C ASP A 230 5.22 -7.61 -5.89
N GLY A 231 4.32 -6.89 -5.26
CA GLY A 231 3.17 -7.49 -4.61
C GLY A 231 2.67 -6.75 -3.39
N ASP A 232 1.79 -7.39 -2.65
CA ASP A 232 1.16 -6.83 -1.45
C ASP A 232 2.13 -6.74 -0.26
N GLY A 233 1.93 -5.74 0.60
CA GLY A 233 2.76 -5.47 1.78
C GLY A 233 2.48 -6.41 2.96
N THR A 234 2.57 -7.72 2.77
CA THR A 234 2.40 -8.70 3.86
C THR A 234 3.63 -8.77 4.77
N ALA A 235 3.51 -9.49 5.88
CA ALA A 235 4.51 -9.58 6.93
C ALA A 235 5.86 -10.18 6.53
N SER A 236 5.98 -10.80 5.36
CA SER A 236 7.24 -11.32 4.83
C SER A 236 7.82 -10.40 3.76
N ALA A 237 9.08 -10.06 3.88
CA ALA A 237 9.81 -9.29 2.89
C ALA A 237 10.63 -10.23 2.00
N LEU A 238 10.60 -9.99 0.70
CA LEU A 238 11.32 -10.77 -0.29
C LEU A 238 12.22 -9.85 -1.13
N LEU A 239 13.50 -10.15 -1.17
CA LEU A 239 14.49 -9.43 -1.97
C LEU A 239 15.11 -10.38 -3.00
N LEU A 240 15.37 -9.85 -4.18
CA LEU A 240 16.19 -10.50 -5.20
C LEU A 240 17.56 -9.85 -5.24
N SER A 241 18.60 -10.64 -5.13
CA SER A 241 19.99 -10.18 -5.22
C SER A 241 20.88 -11.31 -5.75
N GLY A 242 21.74 -11.01 -6.72
CA GLY A 242 22.67 -11.98 -7.28
C GLY A 242 22.01 -13.24 -7.85
N GLY A 243 20.80 -13.12 -8.40
CA GLY A 243 20.04 -14.26 -8.94
C GLY A 243 19.40 -15.18 -7.88
N MET A 244 19.40 -14.77 -6.62
CA MET A 244 18.82 -15.52 -5.52
C MET A 244 17.67 -14.77 -4.87
N LEU A 245 16.71 -15.52 -4.34
CA LEU A 245 15.65 -14.99 -3.49
C LEU A 245 16.09 -15.01 -2.03
N TYR A 246 16.04 -13.86 -1.39
CA TYR A 246 16.26 -13.69 0.04
C TYR A 246 14.92 -13.40 0.72
N GLN A 247 14.65 -14.14 1.76
CA GLN A 247 13.44 -14.03 2.55
C GLN A 247 13.72 -13.50 3.95
N SER A 248 12.80 -12.72 4.47
CA SER A 248 12.74 -12.42 5.89
C SER A 248 11.41 -12.93 6.45
N PRO A 249 11.40 -14.12 7.06
CA PRO A 249 10.15 -14.76 7.49
C PRO A 249 9.45 -14.03 8.65
N ARG A 250 10.15 -13.09 9.27
CA ARG A 250 9.62 -12.27 10.38
C ARG A 250 9.89 -10.80 10.12
N ALA A 251 9.12 -10.24 9.19
CA ALA A 251 8.99 -8.81 9.05
C ALA A 251 10.31 -8.02 8.96
N GLY A 252 11.22 -8.44 8.08
CA GLY A 252 12.42 -7.69 7.77
C GLY A 252 13.51 -7.74 8.85
N LYS A 253 13.52 -8.77 9.70
CA LYS A 253 14.53 -8.86 10.75
C LYS A 253 15.85 -9.47 10.28
N ILE A 254 15.80 -10.58 9.57
CA ILE A 254 16.98 -11.25 9.02
C ILE A 254 16.62 -11.81 7.65
N TYR A 255 17.39 -11.45 6.65
CA TYR A 255 17.26 -11.98 5.30
C TYR A 255 18.17 -13.19 5.14
N GLU A 256 17.59 -14.30 4.76
CA GLU A 256 18.25 -15.56 4.47
C GLU A 256 17.94 -15.97 3.03
N PRO A 257 18.87 -16.62 2.31
CA PRO A 257 18.55 -17.18 1.01
C PRO A 257 17.45 -18.23 1.18
N ALA A 258 16.46 -18.18 0.31
CA ALA A 258 15.47 -19.25 0.21
C ALA A 258 16.17 -20.50 -0.34
N ALA A 259 15.77 -21.67 0.17
CA ALA A 259 16.32 -22.94 -0.33
C ALA A 259 15.97 -23.13 -1.81
N ASP A 260 16.95 -23.54 -2.58
CA ASP A 260 16.91 -23.49 -4.04
C ASP A 260 16.22 -24.72 -4.67
N LEU A 261 15.79 -24.51 -5.91
CA LEU A 261 15.49 -25.59 -6.85
C LEU A 261 16.78 -26.36 -7.18
N GLU A 262 16.62 -27.62 -7.58
CA GLU A 262 17.75 -28.39 -8.11
C GLU A 262 18.31 -27.77 -9.39
N GLY A 263 19.64 -27.74 -9.50
CA GLY A 263 20.38 -27.25 -10.67
C GLY A 263 20.87 -25.82 -10.50
N GLU A 264 21.28 -25.23 -11.62
CA GLU A 264 21.64 -23.82 -11.69
C GLU A 264 20.36 -22.97 -11.64
N VAL A 265 20.34 -21.97 -10.79
CA VAL A 265 19.20 -21.13 -10.52
C VAL A 265 19.58 -19.66 -10.68
N ASN A 266 18.76 -18.90 -11.41
CA ASN A 266 18.89 -17.45 -11.54
C ASN A 266 17.50 -16.82 -11.48
N ILE A 267 17.05 -16.44 -10.28
CA ILE A 267 15.75 -15.79 -10.09
C ILE A 267 15.87 -14.31 -10.47
N THR A 268 15.22 -13.95 -11.56
CA THR A 268 15.25 -12.57 -12.10
C THR A 268 13.97 -11.79 -11.86
N LEU A 269 12.83 -12.48 -11.69
CA LEU A 269 11.54 -11.86 -11.39
C LEU A 269 10.85 -12.60 -10.24
N ALA A 270 10.18 -11.83 -9.41
CA ALA A 270 9.32 -12.36 -8.36
C ALA A 270 8.08 -11.49 -8.18
N SER A 271 6.93 -12.13 -7.99
CA SER A 271 5.69 -11.45 -7.60
C SER A 271 5.14 -12.08 -6.35
N LYS A 272 4.97 -11.28 -5.31
CA LYS A 272 4.47 -11.69 -4.02
C LYS A 272 2.95 -11.86 -4.06
N ILE A 273 2.46 -12.94 -3.50
CA ILE A 273 1.05 -13.29 -3.43
C ILE A 273 0.77 -13.71 -2.00
N SER A 274 0.20 -12.81 -1.20
CA SER A 274 0.11 -13.03 0.24
C SER A 274 1.49 -13.33 0.85
N ASN A 275 1.65 -14.45 1.53
CA ASN A 275 2.94 -14.86 2.10
C ASN A 275 3.80 -15.71 1.15
N ASN A 276 3.30 -16.01 -0.03
CA ASN A 276 3.99 -16.79 -1.07
C ASN A 276 4.47 -15.89 -2.21
N ALA A 277 5.17 -16.44 -3.18
CA ALA A 277 5.53 -15.71 -4.39
C ALA A 277 5.62 -16.62 -5.62
N LEU A 278 5.22 -16.08 -6.77
CA LEU A 278 5.56 -16.63 -8.08
C LEU A 278 6.94 -16.11 -8.47
N LEU A 279 7.79 -16.99 -8.95
CA LEU A 279 9.17 -16.73 -9.34
C LEU A 279 9.39 -17.08 -10.81
N TYR A 280 10.32 -16.37 -11.45
CA TYR A 280 10.89 -16.80 -12.71
C TYR A 280 12.38 -17.08 -12.55
N ASP A 281 12.76 -18.32 -12.83
CA ASP A 281 14.13 -18.81 -12.89
C ASP A 281 14.60 -18.77 -14.35
N GLU A 282 15.43 -17.80 -14.66
CA GLU A 282 15.93 -17.57 -16.00
C GLU A 282 16.90 -18.65 -16.44
N ALA A 283 17.77 -19.16 -15.55
CA ALA A 283 18.72 -20.22 -15.87
C ALA A 283 18.00 -21.54 -16.20
N GLY A 284 16.98 -21.88 -15.42
CA GLY A 284 16.15 -23.06 -15.68
C GLY A 284 15.06 -22.83 -16.72
N HIS A 285 14.88 -21.60 -17.19
CA HIS A 285 13.82 -21.17 -18.09
C HIS A 285 12.44 -21.69 -17.67
N ARG A 286 12.09 -21.42 -16.42
CA ARG A 286 10.92 -22.01 -15.74
C ARG A 286 10.32 -21.07 -14.71
N PHE A 287 9.04 -21.28 -14.40
CA PHE A 287 8.40 -20.70 -13.22
C PHE A 287 8.60 -21.61 -12.01
N ALA A 288 8.56 -21.00 -10.83
CA ALA A 288 8.61 -21.70 -9.56
C ALA A 288 7.75 -20.96 -8.53
N PHE A 289 7.47 -21.62 -7.42
CA PHE A 289 6.82 -20.99 -6.29
C PHE A 289 7.71 -20.98 -5.06
N TYR A 290 7.70 -19.84 -4.37
CA TYR A 290 8.18 -19.71 -3.03
C TYR A 290 7.03 -19.85 -2.02
N TYR A 291 7.25 -20.61 -0.99
CA TYR A 291 6.33 -20.83 0.13
C TYR A 291 6.87 -20.24 1.41
N ASN A 292 6.06 -19.44 2.09
CA ASN A 292 6.36 -19.03 3.45
C ASN A 292 5.87 -20.10 4.43
N THR A 293 6.79 -20.61 5.24
CA THR A 293 6.55 -21.68 6.20
C THR A 293 5.63 -21.29 7.37
N SER A 294 5.36 -20.00 7.57
CA SER A 294 4.51 -19.53 8.67
C SER A 294 3.02 -19.79 8.45
N ASP A 295 2.61 -20.13 7.23
CA ASP A 295 1.20 -20.30 6.86
C ASP A 295 0.63 -21.70 7.11
N GLY A 296 1.31 -22.53 7.88
CA GLY A 296 0.81 -23.86 8.21
C GLY A 296 0.93 -24.90 7.10
N LEU A 297 1.67 -24.62 6.04
CA LEU A 297 1.88 -25.48 4.88
C LEU A 297 2.86 -26.64 5.11
N GLY A 298 3.06 -27.04 6.33
CA GLY A 298 3.75 -28.26 6.65
C GLY A 298 5.29 -28.17 6.65
N VAL A 299 5.86 -27.03 6.39
CA VAL A 299 7.29 -26.82 6.59
C VAL A 299 7.52 -26.35 8.02
N LYS A 300 7.62 -27.28 8.92
CA LYS A 300 7.94 -26.97 10.29
C LYS A 300 9.45 -26.71 10.37
N LYS A 301 9.83 -25.46 10.63
CA LYS A 301 11.18 -25.16 11.10
C LYS A 301 11.33 -25.71 12.51
N TYR A 302 12.49 -26.32 12.78
CA TYR A 302 12.91 -26.62 14.14
C TYR A 302 12.87 -25.33 14.97
N ASP A 303 12.02 -25.30 15.97
CA ASP A 303 12.04 -24.26 16.99
C ASP A 303 12.85 -24.79 18.19
N PRO A 304 14.05 -24.29 18.43
CA PRO A 304 14.89 -24.75 19.54
C PRO A 304 14.24 -24.49 20.91
N LEU A 305 13.21 -23.67 20.99
CA LEU A 305 12.47 -23.43 22.23
C LEU A 305 11.45 -24.52 22.56
N TYR A 306 11.02 -25.33 21.59
CA TYR A 306 9.98 -26.33 21.77
C TYR A 306 10.43 -27.76 21.61
N PHE A 307 11.71 -28.05 21.37
CA PHE A 307 12.31 -29.40 21.27
C PHE A 307 11.50 -30.41 20.43
N SER A 308 10.82 -29.96 19.39
CA SER A 308 10.06 -30.85 18.51
C SER A 308 10.85 -31.11 17.24
N GLU A 309 11.22 -32.34 16.99
CA GLU A 309 11.69 -32.82 15.69
C GLU A 309 10.51 -32.75 14.71
N SER A 310 10.65 -31.93 13.68
CA SER A 310 9.73 -31.93 12.56
C SER A 310 10.52 -32.20 11.30
N GLU A 311 9.99 -33.04 10.44
CA GLU A 311 10.58 -33.43 9.17
C GLU A 311 11.07 -32.19 8.41
N GLU A 312 12.38 -32.19 8.13
CA GLU A 312 13.06 -31.18 7.32
C GLU A 312 12.49 -31.17 5.90
N ASN A 313 11.55 -30.32 5.65
CA ASN A 313 11.24 -29.96 4.27
C ASN A 313 11.86 -28.58 4.01
N THR A 314 13.15 -28.61 3.68
CA THR A 314 14.00 -27.44 3.57
C THR A 314 13.83 -26.66 2.27
N ASN A 315 13.14 -27.21 1.28
CA ASN A 315 12.95 -26.54 0.00
C ASN A 315 11.74 -25.61 0.06
N LEU A 316 12.00 -24.32 0.25
CA LEU A 316 10.99 -23.28 0.25
C LEU A 316 10.58 -22.88 -1.18
N ILE A 317 11.42 -23.15 -2.18
CA ILE A 317 11.13 -22.93 -3.60
C ILE A 317 10.83 -24.30 -4.24
N LYS A 318 9.68 -24.39 -4.90
CA LYS A 318 9.22 -25.64 -5.52
C LYS A 318 8.79 -25.41 -6.97
N ALA A 319 8.92 -26.45 -7.78
CA ALA A 319 8.35 -26.50 -9.12
C ALA A 319 6.83 -26.30 -9.08
N ILE A 320 6.27 -25.76 -10.17
CA ILE A 320 4.84 -25.58 -10.32
C ILE A 320 4.15 -26.94 -10.39
N PRO A 321 3.23 -27.28 -9.48
CA PRO A 321 2.46 -28.51 -9.58
C PRO A 321 1.60 -28.52 -10.84
N THR A 322 1.76 -29.57 -11.65
CA THR A 322 0.95 -29.83 -12.85
C THR A 322 0.15 -31.10 -12.65
N ARG A 323 -1.10 -31.12 -13.10
CA ARG A 323 -1.91 -32.35 -13.09
C ARG A 323 -1.46 -33.30 -14.18
N ASP A 324 -1.29 -34.56 -13.83
CA ASP A 324 -1.16 -35.62 -14.79
C ASP A 324 -2.42 -35.67 -15.69
N GLY A 325 -2.22 -35.54 -17.00
CA GLY A 325 -3.30 -35.56 -17.99
C GLY A 325 -3.84 -34.21 -18.49
N ASN A 326 -3.55 -33.10 -17.81
CA ASN A 326 -3.74 -31.75 -18.38
C ASN A 326 -2.40 -31.23 -18.91
N VAL A 327 -1.81 -31.96 -19.82
CA VAL A 327 -0.69 -31.41 -20.57
C VAL A 327 -1.30 -30.44 -21.57
N SER A 328 -1.61 -29.24 -21.11
CA SER A 328 -1.67 -28.14 -22.04
C SER A 328 -0.34 -28.12 -22.80
N ALA A 329 -0.35 -27.68 -24.05
CA ALA A 329 0.84 -27.64 -24.91
C ALA A 329 2.02 -26.86 -24.32
N VAL A 330 1.91 -26.37 -23.05
CA VAL A 330 2.87 -25.53 -22.35
C VAL A 330 3.11 -26.05 -20.95
N ASN A 331 4.37 -26.32 -20.66
CA ASN A 331 4.83 -26.74 -19.34
C ASN A 331 5.42 -25.53 -18.59
N PRO A 332 4.83 -25.06 -17.50
CA PRO A 332 5.35 -23.91 -16.74
C PRO A 332 6.72 -24.20 -16.08
N ASN A 333 7.08 -25.47 -15.94
CA ASN A 333 8.39 -25.89 -15.40
C ASN A 333 9.48 -25.99 -16.50
N LYS A 334 9.13 -25.78 -17.75
CA LYS A 334 10.05 -25.75 -18.90
C LYS A 334 9.41 -24.96 -20.03
N LEU A 335 9.71 -23.67 -20.06
CA LEU A 335 9.17 -22.79 -21.10
C LEU A 335 9.82 -23.06 -22.45
N PRO A 336 9.14 -22.75 -23.57
CA PRO A 336 9.77 -22.72 -24.90
C PRO A 336 10.95 -21.74 -24.92
N GLU A 337 12.06 -22.14 -25.53
CA GLU A 337 13.31 -21.36 -25.53
C GLU A 337 13.19 -19.99 -26.20
N ASP A 338 12.23 -19.82 -27.11
CA ASP A 338 11.96 -18.56 -27.81
C ASP A 338 11.10 -17.59 -27.01
N GLN A 339 10.62 -17.98 -25.83
CA GLN A 339 9.81 -17.09 -24.98
C GLN A 339 10.68 -16.34 -23.97
N LYS A 340 10.52 -15.03 -23.95
CA LYS A 340 11.11 -14.14 -22.93
C LYS A 340 10.03 -13.71 -21.95
N VAL A 341 10.23 -13.98 -20.67
CA VAL A 341 9.33 -13.51 -19.61
C VAL A 341 9.60 -12.04 -19.32
N LEU A 342 8.56 -11.22 -19.37
CA LEU A 342 8.65 -9.76 -19.19
C LEU A 342 8.14 -9.30 -17.83
N TYR A 343 7.14 -10.01 -17.28
CA TYR A 343 6.45 -9.57 -16.08
C TYR A 343 5.85 -10.72 -15.28
N LEU A 344 5.91 -10.59 -13.98
CA LEU A 344 5.12 -11.37 -13.03
C LEU A 344 4.29 -10.42 -12.18
N GLY A 345 3.02 -10.73 -11.98
CA GLY A 345 2.13 -9.89 -11.18
C GLY A 345 1.03 -10.66 -10.48
N THR A 346 0.42 -10.01 -9.50
CA THR A 346 -0.79 -10.51 -8.85
C THR A 346 -1.99 -10.27 -9.75
N GLY A 347 -2.81 -11.30 -9.89
CA GLY A 347 -4.06 -11.22 -10.63
C GLY A 347 -5.27 -11.15 -9.69
N TYR A 348 -6.40 -11.58 -10.22
CA TYR A 348 -7.70 -11.51 -9.57
C TYR A 348 -7.75 -12.19 -8.20
N GLN A 349 -8.32 -11.48 -7.23
CA GLN A 349 -8.69 -12.01 -5.93
C GLN A 349 -10.21 -11.95 -5.76
N TYR A 350 -10.81 -13.09 -5.47
CA TYR A 350 -12.24 -13.13 -5.18
C TYR A 350 -12.52 -12.54 -3.79
N ALA A 351 -13.36 -11.50 -3.71
CA ALA A 351 -13.59 -10.72 -2.49
C ALA A 351 -14.19 -11.51 -1.30
N SER A 352 -14.78 -12.68 -1.54
CA SER A 352 -15.48 -13.44 -0.50
C SER A 352 -14.73 -14.67 0.00
N ALA A 353 -13.60 -15.00 -0.61
CA ALA A 353 -12.88 -16.22 -0.26
C ALA A 353 -11.42 -15.89 0.04
N TRP A 354 -10.98 -16.19 1.20
CA TRP A 354 -9.60 -16.25 1.70
C TRP A 354 -8.58 -16.95 0.77
N THR A 355 -8.91 -17.15 -0.50
CA THR A 355 -8.45 -18.37 -1.13
C THR A 355 -8.15 -18.30 -2.60
N SER A 356 -8.42 -17.22 -3.29
CA SER A 356 -8.27 -17.20 -4.74
C SER A 356 -7.58 -15.93 -5.20
N VAL A 357 -6.29 -15.80 -4.86
CA VAL A 357 -5.41 -14.84 -5.51
C VAL A 357 -4.76 -15.54 -6.68
N TYR A 358 -5.02 -15.05 -7.90
CA TYR A 358 -4.32 -15.51 -9.09
C TYR A 358 -2.99 -14.77 -9.23
N ALA A 359 -2.02 -15.41 -9.87
CA ALA A 359 -0.80 -14.78 -10.34
C ALA A 359 -0.75 -14.85 -11.84
N TYR A 360 -0.18 -13.83 -12.46
CA TYR A 360 0.01 -13.75 -13.91
C TYR A 360 1.48 -13.65 -14.25
N ALA A 361 1.87 -14.31 -15.35
CA ALA A 361 3.14 -14.06 -16.00
C ALA A 361 2.88 -13.66 -17.44
N LEU A 362 3.54 -12.63 -17.91
CA LEU A 362 3.54 -12.22 -19.31
C LEU A 362 4.88 -12.59 -19.94
N ALA A 363 4.83 -13.37 -21.00
CA ALA A 363 5.98 -13.68 -21.83
C ALA A 363 5.71 -13.30 -23.30
N LYS A 364 6.75 -13.14 -24.07
CA LYS A 364 6.63 -12.92 -25.52
C LYS A 364 7.72 -13.66 -26.30
N ASN A 365 7.42 -13.95 -27.56
CA ASN A 365 8.42 -14.20 -28.60
C ASN A 365 8.29 -13.15 -29.71
N ASP A 366 8.89 -13.38 -30.86
CA ASP A 366 8.89 -12.41 -31.98
C ASP A 366 7.50 -12.20 -32.61
N THR A 367 6.56 -13.11 -32.39
CA THR A 367 5.26 -13.11 -33.10
C THR A 367 4.05 -13.00 -32.18
N ARG A 368 4.17 -13.38 -30.92
CA ARG A 368 3.06 -13.50 -29.98
C ARG A 368 3.46 -13.11 -28.58
N CYS A 369 2.44 -12.76 -27.79
CA CYS A 369 2.54 -12.72 -26.33
C CYS A 369 1.73 -13.86 -25.70
N PHE A 370 2.15 -14.25 -24.51
CA PHE A 370 1.63 -15.38 -23.76
C PHE A 370 1.35 -14.94 -22.34
N VAL A 371 0.15 -15.19 -21.85
CA VAL A 371 -0.19 -14.93 -20.45
C VAL A 371 -0.44 -16.26 -19.76
N TYR A 372 0.35 -16.51 -18.73
CA TYR A 372 0.21 -17.66 -17.85
C TYR A 372 -0.59 -17.22 -16.62
N GLU A 373 -1.64 -17.98 -16.30
CA GLU A 373 -2.44 -17.75 -15.10
C GLU A 373 -2.23 -18.90 -14.12
N PHE A 374 -1.86 -18.55 -12.89
CA PHE A 374 -1.60 -19.51 -11.83
C PHE A 374 -2.59 -19.30 -10.69
N ASN A 375 -2.98 -20.39 -10.06
CA ASN A 375 -3.73 -20.38 -8.81
C ASN A 375 -2.85 -20.91 -7.67
N PRO A 376 -2.20 -20.03 -6.89
CA PRO A 376 -1.32 -20.43 -5.81
C PRO A 376 -1.99 -21.26 -4.73
N ARG A 377 -3.31 -21.19 -4.60
CA ARG A 377 -4.06 -21.99 -3.63
C ARG A 377 -4.01 -23.48 -3.90
N GLY A 378 -3.88 -23.88 -5.15
CA GLY A 378 -3.72 -25.29 -5.51
C GLY A 378 -2.57 -25.99 -4.80
N PHE A 379 -1.61 -25.21 -4.28
CA PHE A 379 -0.48 -25.70 -3.50
C PHE A 379 -0.80 -26.15 -2.08
N ASN A 380 -1.79 -25.55 -1.45
CA ASN A 380 -2.09 -25.80 -0.04
C ASN A 380 -2.84 -27.12 0.18
N TYR A 381 -3.38 -27.68 -0.89
CA TYR A 381 -4.20 -28.89 -0.86
C TYR A 381 -3.64 -29.87 -1.89
N SER A 382 -2.75 -30.64 -1.48
CA SER A 382 -1.86 -31.66 -1.99
C SER A 382 -1.98 -32.20 -3.44
N ASP A 383 -3.05 -32.01 -4.17
CA ASP A 383 -3.26 -32.64 -5.48
C ASP A 383 -3.86 -31.73 -6.56
N ASN A 384 -3.98 -30.45 -6.32
CA ASN A 384 -4.55 -29.54 -7.30
C ASN A 384 -3.48 -28.84 -8.13
N ALA A 385 -3.60 -28.91 -9.45
CA ALA A 385 -2.76 -28.14 -10.34
C ALA A 385 -2.91 -26.65 -10.04
N SER A 386 -1.79 -25.96 -9.89
CA SER A 386 -1.74 -24.52 -9.67
C SER A 386 -1.63 -23.74 -10.96
N PHE A 387 -1.36 -24.40 -12.08
CA PHE A 387 -1.43 -23.81 -13.41
C PHE A 387 -2.87 -23.83 -13.90
N ASN A 388 -3.45 -22.64 -14.04
CA ASN A 388 -4.90 -22.47 -14.25
C ASN A 388 -5.26 -22.16 -15.70
N GLY A 389 -4.39 -21.50 -16.45
CA GLY A 389 -4.67 -21.10 -17.81
C GLY A 389 -3.48 -20.55 -18.57
N TYR A 390 -3.64 -20.54 -19.88
CA TYR A 390 -2.66 -20.05 -20.82
C TYR A 390 -3.37 -19.36 -21.99
N TYR A 391 -3.02 -18.10 -22.22
CA TYR A 391 -3.63 -17.29 -23.25
C TYR A 391 -2.56 -16.89 -24.26
N THR A 392 -2.82 -17.15 -25.54
CA THR A 392 -1.98 -16.66 -26.63
C THR A 392 -2.65 -15.43 -27.23
N ILE A 393 -1.96 -14.32 -27.23
CA ILE A 393 -2.47 -13.05 -27.72
C ILE A 393 -1.52 -12.45 -28.77
N ASN A 394 -2.03 -11.52 -29.56
CA ASN A 394 -1.19 -10.72 -30.45
C ASN A 394 -0.24 -9.87 -29.61
N ILE A 395 0.91 -9.48 -30.18
CA ILE A 395 1.78 -8.52 -29.51
C ILE A 395 1.00 -7.21 -29.33
N PRO A 396 0.80 -6.75 -28.07
CA PRO A 396 0.03 -5.53 -27.82
C PRO A 396 0.69 -4.30 -28.42
N GLN A 397 -0.12 -3.33 -28.81
CA GLN A 397 0.36 -2.07 -29.39
C GLN A 397 1.37 -1.40 -28.45
N GLY A 398 2.51 -1.00 -29.00
CA GLY A 398 3.54 -0.27 -28.29
C GLY A 398 4.35 -1.11 -27.29
N LEU A 399 4.08 -2.40 -27.14
CA LEU A 399 4.82 -3.25 -26.23
C LEU A 399 6.24 -3.50 -26.72
N ASP A 400 7.21 -3.02 -25.98
CA ASP A 400 8.64 -3.25 -26.18
C ASP A 400 9.30 -3.77 -24.87
N GLU A 401 10.59 -4.05 -24.92
CA GLU A 401 11.34 -4.57 -23.76
C GLU A 401 11.53 -3.54 -22.66
N SER A 402 11.28 -2.27 -22.93
CA SER A 402 11.36 -1.19 -21.97
C SER A 402 10.03 -0.88 -21.29
N ALA A 403 8.97 -1.60 -21.65
CA ALA A 403 7.65 -1.43 -21.04
C ALA A 403 7.70 -1.77 -19.55
N VAL A 404 6.95 -1.01 -18.78
CA VAL A 404 6.73 -1.25 -17.35
C VAL A 404 5.30 -1.74 -17.13
N PHE A 405 5.10 -2.58 -16.15
CA PHE A 405 3.84 -3.30 -15.95
C PHE A 405 3.30 -3.12 -14.54
N ALA A 406 1.99 -3.26 -14.41
CA ALA A 406 1.30 -3.36 -13.13
C ALA A 406 0.05 -4.24 -13.24
N SER A 407 -0.31 -4.88 -12.14
CA SER A 407 -1.57 -5.61 -12.00
C SER A 407 -2.10 -5.46 -10.57
N THR A 408 -3.39 -5.68 -10.39
CA THR A 408 -4.02 -5.57 -9.08
C THR A 408 -5.18 -6.55 -8.96
N PRO A 409 -5.43 -7.11 -7.76
CA PRO A 409 -6.43 -8.15 -7.53
C PRO A 409 -7.86 -7.87 -8.01
N PRO A 410 -8.41 -6.65 -7.97
CA PRO A 410 -9.78 -6.41 -8.41
C PRO A 410 -10.06 -6.73 -9.88
N TYR A 411 -9.05 -6.76 -10.72
CA TYR A 411 -9.23 -6.96 -12.15
C TYR A 411 -8.97 -8.41 -12.59
N SER A 412 -10.00 -9.06 -13.08
CA SER A 412 -9.87 -10.38 -13.71
C SER A 412 -9.58 -10.25 -15.22
N GLY A 413 -8.43 -10.75 -15.65
CA GLY A 413 -8.07 -10.78 -17.07
C GLY A 413 -7.50 -9.48 -17.62
N LEU A 414 -7.17 -8.53 -16.74
CA LEU A 414 -6.54 -7.28 -17.12
C LEU A 414 -5.10 -7.17 -16.60
N LEU A 415 -4.21 -6.73 -17.47
CA LEU A 415 -2.88 -6.24 -17.14
C LEU A 415 -2.76 -4.79 -17.61
N PHE A 416 -1.89 -4.04 -16.96
CA PHE A 416 -1.59 -2.67 -17.35
C PHE A 416 -0.11 -2.56 -17.69
N TYR A 417 0.21 -1.81 -18.73
CA TYR A 417 1.60 -1.53 -19.09
C TYR A 417 1.73 -0.11 -19.61
N ALA A 418 2.93 0.44 -19.50
CA ALA A 418 3.27 1.69 -20.15
C ALA A 418 4.46 1.48 -21.07
N SER A 419 4.39 2.08 -22.25
CA SER A 419 5.44 2.12 -23.23
C SER A 419 5.65 3.58 -23.66
N GLY A 420 6.88 4.07 -23.54
CA GLY A 420 7.15 5.49 -23.68
C GLY A 420 6.33 6.30 -22.67
N ASN A 421 5.54 7.24 -23.16
CA ASN A 421 4.68 8.09 -22.34
C ASN A 421 3.20 7.65 -22.30
N THR A 422 2.86 6.50 -22.86
CA THR A 422 1.46 6.04 -22.97
C THR A 422 1.21 4.81 -22.11
N VAL A 423 0.14 4.84 -21.35
CA VAL A 423 -0.35 3.77 -20.49
C VAL A 423 -1.49 3.04 -21.17
N TYR A 424 -1.41 1.72 -21.17
CA TYR A 424 -2.38 0.83 -21.80
C TYR A 424 -2.99 -0.12 -20.78
N ARG A 425 -4.26 -0.42 -20.98
CA ARG A 425 -4.97 -1.55 -20.38
C ARG A 425 -4.99 -2.70 -21.39
N LEU A 426 -4.50 -3.86 -20.99
CA LEU A 426 -4.49 -5.07 -21.80
C LEU A 426 -5.53 -6.06 -21.26
N ASP A 427 -6.58 -6.30 -22.02
CA ASP A 427 -7.53 -7.40 -21.78
C ASP A 427 -7.03 -8.65 -22.52
N PHE A 428 -6.39 -9.55 -21.79
CA PHE A 428 -5.79 -10.75 -22.37
C PHE A 428 -6.79 -11.91 -22.50
N LYS A 429 -7.95 -11.84 -21.87
CA LYS A 429 -9.02 -12.84 -22.02
C LYS A 429 -9.89 -12.58 -23.23
N GLN A 430 -9.86 -11.39 -23.80
CA GLN A 430 -10.46 -11.12 -25.09
C GLN A 430 -9.70 -11.84 -26.21
N ALA A 431 -10.41 -12.38 -27.19
CA ALA A 431 -9.80 -13.12 -28.31
C ALA A 431 -8.70 -12.32 -29.00
N GLY A 432 -7.49 -12.89 -29.03
CA GLY A 432 -6.30 -12.24 -29.58
C GLY A 432 -5.69 -11.15 -28.69
N GLY A 433 -6.27 -10.87 -27.54
CA GLY A 433 -5.89 -9.78 -26.64
C GLY A 433 -6.29 -8.40 -27.20
N LYS A 434 -6.64 -7.48 -26.32
CA LYS A 434 -6.95 -6.10 -26.71
C LYS A 434 -6.24 -5.11 -25.81
N ALA A 435 -5.32 -4.33 -26.38
CA ALA A 435 -4.72 -3.19 -25.72
C ALA A 435 -5.51 -1.91 -26.04
N THR A 436 -5.77 -1.13 -25.02
CA THR A 436 -6.45 0.17 -25.13
C THR A 436 -5.63 1.21 -24.39
N ALA A 437 -5.23 2.29 -25.06
CA ALA A 437 -4.59 3.42 -24.41
C ALA A 437 -5.58 4.08 -23.47
N ILE A 438 -5.21 4.24 -22.19
CA ILE A 438 -6.05 4.85 -21.16
C ILE A 438 -5.52 6.20 -20.71
N TYR A 439 -4.22 6.45 -20.91
CA TYR A 439 -3.59 7.72 -20.55
C TYR A 439 -2.33 7.95 -21.41
N THR A 440 -2.11 9.19 -21.81
CA THR A 440 -0.86 9.62 -22.44
C THR A 440 -0.33 10.84 -21.69
N HIS A 441 0.88 10.73 -21.15
CA HIS A 441 1.53 11.84 -20.45
C HIS A 441 2.08 12.86 -21.46
N ALA A 442 2.26 14.11 -21.02
CA ALA A 442 2.71 15.22 -21.89
C ALA A 442 4.11 14.99 -22.48
N GLY A 443 4.92 14.14 -21.86
CA GLY A 443 6.27 13.83 -22.33
C GLY A 443 6.91 12.74 -21.45
N GLY A 444 8.21 12.54 -21.63
CA GLY A 444 8.99 11.60 -20.83
C GLY A 444 8.75 10.14 -21.18
N LYS A 445 9.24 9.27 -20.31
CA LYS A 445 9.11 7.82 -20.43
C LYS A 445 8.73 7.23 -19.07
N ALA A 446 7.71 6.39 -19.04
CA ALA A 446 7.35 5.66 -17.83
C ALA A 446 8.50 4.73 -17.41
N VAL A 447 8.90 4.82 -16.14
CA VAL A 447 10.01 4.03 -15.57
C VAL A 447 9.52 3.03 -14.52
N LYS A 448 8.37 3.27 -13.93
CA LYS A 448 7.77 2.41 -12.92
C LYS A 448 6.26 2.57 -12.88
N MET A 449 5.55 1.49 -12.63
CA MET A 449 4.12 1.48 -12.37
C MET A 449 3.81 0.56 -11.20
N LYS A 450 2.95 1.01 -10.28
CA LYS A 450 2.43 0.18 -9.19
C LYS A 450 1.01 0.60 -8.84
N PHE A 451 0.16 -0.37 -8.56
CA PHE A 451 -1.11 -0.08 -7.90
C PHE A 451 -0.91 0.19 -6.41
N ALA A 452 -1.76 1.03 -5.86
CA ALA A 452 -1.85 1.21 -4.43
C ALA A 452 -2.31 -0.12 -3.81
N LYS A 453 -1.43 -0.73 -3.02
CA LYS A 453 -1.71 -1.99 -2.33
C LYS A 453 -1.51 -1.75 -0.86
N ARG A 454 -2.57 -1.91 -0.09
CA ARG A 454 -2.52 -1.85 1.36
C ARG A 454 -2.85 -3.22 1.92
N TYR A 455 -1.98 -3.73 2.77
CA TYR A 455 -2.29 -4.93 3.53
C TYR A 455 -3.32 -4.62 4.61
N LEU A 456 -4.43 -5.32 4.56
CA LEU A 456 -5.44 -5.33 5.59
C LEU A 456 -5.15 -6.47 6.54
N SER A 457 -4.99 -6.18 7.82
CA SER A 457 -4.95 -7.23 8.82
C SER A 457 -6.26 -8.02 8.77
N SER A 458 -6.15 -9.32 8.80
CA SER A 458 -7.14 -10.35 8.50
C SER A 458 -8.47 -10.31 9.28
N SER A 459 -8.72 -9.32 10.12
CA SER A 459 -9.82 -9.42 11.05
C SER A 459 -11.08 -8.66 10.69
N ASN A 460 -11.05 -7.71 9.78
CA ASN A 460 -12.27 -7.00 9.44
C ASN A 460 -12.27 -6.55 7.98
N ALA A 461 -13.14 -7.21 7.26
CA ALA A 461 -13.95 -6.71 6.18
C ALA A 461 -13.34 -5.54 5.38
N PHE A 462 -13.21 -5.75 4.12
CA PHE A 462 -13.08 -4.72 3.11
C PHE A 462 -13.93 -3.51 3.49
N ASP A 463 -13.32 -2.51 4.10
CA ASP A 463 -13.94 -1.21 4.21
C ASP A 463 -14.03 -0.65 2.79
N ALA A 464 -15.16 -0.09 2.39
CA ALA A 464 -15.37 0.46 1.05
C ALA A 464 -14.28 1.50 0.69
N TYR A 465 -13.72 2.17 1.69
CA TYR A 465 -12.61 3.12 1.58
C TYR A 465 -11.29 2.49 1.11
N GLU A 466 -11.02 1.24 1.49
CA GLU A 466 -9.81 0.53 1.10
C GLU A 466 -9.95 -0.14 -0.27
N PHE A 467 -11.17 -0.41 -0.70
CA PHE A 467 -11.45 -0.93 -2.03
C PHE A 467 -11.16 0.12 -3.12
N ASP A 468 -11.46 1.37 -2.87
CA ASP A 468 -11.18 2.48 -3.80
C ASP A 468 -9.67 2.66 -4.05
N VAL A 469 -8.85 2.44 -3.03
CA VAL A 469 -7.40 2.57 -3.13
C VAL A 469 -6.78 1.55 -4.09
N GLN A 470 -7.30 0.32 -4.17
CA GLN A 470 -6.77 -0.72 -5.06
C GLN A 470 -6.93 -0.41 -6.55
N TYR A 471 -7.73 0.58 -6.91
CA TYR A 471 -7.87 1.08 -8.27
C TYR A 471 -6.94 2.27 -8.58
N SER A 472 -6.18 2.76 -7.60
CA SER A 472 -5.22 3.84 -7.80
C SER A 472 -3.92 3.29 -8.37
N LEU A 473 -3.56 3.77 -9.55
CA LEU A 473 -2.34 3.41 -10.26
C LEU A 473 -1.35 4.57 -10.19
N GLY A 474 -0.23 4.37 -9.49
CA GLY A 474 0.91 5.28 -9.49
C GLY A 474 1.83 4.99 -10.67
N ILE A 475 2.37 6.04 -11.29
CA ILE A 475 3.28 5.96 -12.43
C ILE A 475 4.38 6.99 -12.27
N GLY A 476 5.63 6.55 -12.31
CA GLY A 476 6.80 7.44 -12.40
C GLY A 476 7.21 7.63 -13.85
N PHE A 477 7.41 8.88 -14.27
CA PHE A 477 7.94 9.23 -15.57
C PHE A 477 9.31 9.89 -15.42
N ASP A 478 10.27 9.43 -16.21
CA ASP A 478 11.53 10.14 -16.44
C ASP A 478 11.31 11.22 -17.51
N MET A 479 11.43 12.47 -17.11
CA MET A 479 11.26 13.64 -17.98
C MET A 479 12.58 14.10 -18.60
N GLY A 480 13.68 13.41 -18.26
CA GLY A 480 15.03 13.80 -18.65
C GLY A 480 15.62 14.93 -17.79
N ASN A 481 16.92 15.10 -17.89
CA ASN A 481 17.66 16.15 -17.17
C ASN A 481 17.49 16.12 -15.64
N GLY A 482 17.37 14.93 -15.06
CA GLY A 482 17.22 14.76 -13.62
C GLY A 482 15.85 15.13 -13.06
N LYS A 483 14.83 15.18 -13.92
CA LYS A 483 13.43 15.48 -13.55
C LYS A 483 12.56 14.26 -13.70
N GLY A 484 11.56 14.16 -12.83
CA GLY A 484 10.54 13.12 -12.88
C GLY A 484 9.18 13.65 -12.53
N ASP A 485 8.17 13.12 -13.21
CA ASP A 485 6.77 13.37 -12.89
C ASP A 485 6.17 12.13 -12.25
N PHE A 486 5.41 12.33 -11.18
CA PHE A 486 4.62 11.29 -10.55
C PHE A 486 3.14 11.49 -10.89
N VAL A 487 2.53 10.47 -11.46
CA VAL A 487 1.13 10.50 -11.90
C VAL A 487 0.33 9.48 -11.13
N ILE A 488 -0.84 9.86 -10.66
CA ILE A 488 -1.82 8.96 -10.05
C ILE A 488 -3.06 8.94 -10.95
N LEU A 489 -3.45 7.75 -11.39
CA LEU A 489 -4.67 7.51 -12.13
C LEU A 489 -5.64 6.70 -11.26
N ASN A 490 -6.80 7.25 -10.98
CA ASN A 490 -7.87 6.50 -10.35
C ASN A 490 -8.72 5.85 -11.44
N LEU A 491 -8.76 4.53 -11.42
CA LEU A 491 -9.41 3.73 -12.46
C LEU A 491 -10.79 3.29 -12.00
N SER A 492 -11.68 3.11 -12.96
CA SER A 492 -12.98 2.49 -12.75
C SER A 492 -12.86 0.98 -12.59
N SER A 493 -13.93 0.31 -12.22
CA SER A 493 -14.03 -1.15 -12.18
C SER A 493 -13.75 -1.83 -13.53
N THR A 494 -13.81 -1.08 -14.63
CA THR A 494 -13.48 -1.56 -15.97
C THR A 494 -12.04 -1.25 -16.40
N GLY A 495 -11.26 -0.61 -15.55
CA GLY A 495 -9.87 -0.24 -15.82
C GLY A 495 -9.70 0.99 -16.73
N SER A 496 -10.68 1.87 -16.79
CA SER A 496 -10.60 3.16 -17.49
C SER A 496 -10.31 4.28 -16.48
N VAL A 497 -9.65 5.35 -16.90
CA VAL A 497 -9.45 6.54 -16.07
C VAL A 497 -10.78 7.23 -15.80
N GLY A 498 -11.00 7.66 -14.57
CA GLY A 498 -12.27 8.25 -14.14
C GLY A 498 -12.99 7.33 -13.16
N GLY A 499 -12.30 6.93 -12.09
CA GLY A 499 -12.88 6.11 -11.03
C GLY A 499 -14.05 6.80 -10.32
N ASP A 500 -14.91 5.98 -9.73
CA ASP A 500 -16.11 6.42 -8.99
C ASP A 500 -15.81 6.96 -7.58
N SER A 501 -14.54 7.25 -7.28
CA SER A 501 -14.15 7.77 -5.97
C SER A 501 -14.60 9.21 -5.79
N GLU A 502 -15.49 9.45 -4.86
CA GLU A 502 -15.87 10.81 -4.45
C GLU A 502 -14.70 11.58 -3.79
N HIS A 503 -13.66 10.86 -3.38
CA HIS A 503 -12.56 11.40 -2.57
C HIS A 503 -11.32 11.75 -3.38
N TYR A 504 -11.12 11.12 -4.54
CA TYR A 504 -9.90 11.27 -5.32
C TYR A 504 -10.18 11.72 -6.75
N PRO A 505 -9.46 12.75 -7.26
CA PRO A 505 -9.54 13.12 -8.67
C PRO A 505 -9.17 11.95 -9.59
N ALA A 506 -9.81 11.85 -10.73
CA ALA A 506 -9.54 10.80 -11.72
C ALA A 506 -8.07 10.76 -12.16
N LYS A 507 -7.41 11.93 -12.17
CA LYS A 507 -6.02 12.08 -12.55
C LYS A 507 -5.35 13.16 -11.70
N GLN A 508 -4.13 12.87 -11.25
CA GLN A 508 -3.27 13.83 -10.54
C GLN A 508 -1.86 13.75 -11.14
N VAL A 509 -1.22 14.89 -11.32
CA VAL A 509 0.13 15.00 -11.88
C VAL A 509 0.98 15.89 -10.99
N TYR A 510 2.13 15.40 -10.58
CA TYR A 510 3.09 16.08 -9.72
C TYR A 510 4.45 16.15 -10.41
N THR A 511 4.95 17.36 -10.64
CA THR A 511 6.10 17.63 -11.55
C THR A 511 7.39 17.99 -10.83
N ASP A 512 7.37 18.07 -9.49
CA ASP A 512 8.49 18.63 -8.73
C ASP A 512 9.51 17.60 -8.25
N PHE A 513 9.30 16.32 -8.57
CA PHE A 513 10.23 15.25 -8.21
C PHE A 513 11.46 15.22 -9.11
N GLY A 514 12.56 14.60 -8.63
CA GLY A 514 13.70 14.23 -9.44
C GLY A 514 13.48 12.91 -10.20
N GLU A 515 14.54 12.27 -10.66
CA GLU A 515 14.49 10.96 -11.31
C GLU A 515 13.85 9.93 -10.38
N ILE A 516 12.63 9.50 -10.69
CA ILE A 516 11.87 8.55 -9.87
C ILE A 516 12.45 7.16 -10.06
N THR A 517 12.80 6.50 -8.96
CA THR A 517 13.31 5.13 -8.96
C THR A 517 12.24 4.13 -8.56
N ASP A 518 11.56 4.40 -7.47
CA ASP A 518 10.52 3.52 -6.94
C ASP A 518 9.53 4.30 -6.07
N PHE A 519 8.38 3.72 -5.80
CA PHE A 519 7.38 4.29 -4.91
C PHE A 519 6.47 3.22 -4.33
N VAL A 520 5.84 3.52 -3.21
CA VAL A 520 4.85 2.64 -2.59
C VAL A 520 3.69 3.46 -2.03
N PHE A 521 2.53 2.85 -1.96
CA PHE A 521 1.38 3.34 -1.20
C PHE A 521 1.35 2.67 0.18
N ILE A 522 1.05 3.42 1.25
CA ILE A 522 1.09 2.94 2.63
C ILE A 522 -0.15 3.30 3.43
#